data_d730de1c88b9b9e7aef6f36522f8e5f9
#
_entry.id   d730de1c88b9b9e7aef6f36522f8e5f9
#
_cell.length_a   1.000
_cell.length_b   1.000
_cell.length_c   1.000
_cell.angle_alpha   90.00
_cell.angle_beta   90.00
_cell.angle_gamma   90.00
#
_symmetry.space_group_name_H-M   'P 1'
#
loop_
_entity.id
_entity.type
_entity.pdbx_description
1 polymer ?
#
loop_
_entity_poly.entity_id
_entity_poly.type
_entity_poly.pdbx_seq_one_letter_code
_entity_poly.pdbx_strand_id
1 'polypeptide(L)'
;WISTYGNGLFAYDTTEDKLEHFLANINDQSHISSDFLLYVMEDRAGGIWVSSEYSGLSRISVLNEGTSRIYPESRELFDRSNTIRMLTKMPDGDIWVGTRKGGLYTFDSNLHSKMSNQYFHSNIYAIAEDNQGEMWVGTRGNGLKVGDSWYRNEVSDPASLSENNVFSLFRDRKDRMWIGTFGGGLELAEPTTDGKYKFRHFLQQKFGLRMVRVIEEDDNGMIWVGTSEGVCIFHPDSLIADSDDY
;
A
#
# COMPACT_ATOMS: atom_id res chain seq x y z
N TRP A 1 16.28 4.27 -1.56
CA TRP A 1 15.49 5.44 -1.95
C TRP A 1 14.58 5.85 -0.80
N ILE A 2 14.44 7.18 -0.58
CA ILE A 2 13.67 7.75 0.52
C ILE A 2 12.74 8.83 -0.06
N SER A 3 11.43 8.59 0.00
CA SER A 3 10.43 9.60 -0.36
C SER A 3 10.11 10.49 0.84
N THR A 4 9.95 11.79 0.61
CA THR A 4 9.64 12.75 1.69
C THR A 4 8.42 13.58 1.35
N TYR A 5 7.75 14.05 2.38
CA TYR A 5 6.60 14.95 2.23
C TYR A 5 7.04 16.41 2.31
N GLY A 6 7.43 16.96 1.16
CA GLY A 6 7.83 18.37 1.00
C GLY A 6 9.29 18.63 0.65
N ASN A 7 10.17 17.59 0.69
CA ASN A 7 11.59 17.72 0.36
C ASN A 7 12.03 16.78 -0.79
N GLY A 8 11.11 16.30 -1.62
CA GLY A 8 11.44 15.47 -2.76
C GLY A 8 11.94 14.07 -2.43
N LEU A 9 12.82 13.55 -3.29
CA LEU A 9 13.33 12.18 -3.25
C LEU A 9 14.82 12.18 -2.92
N PHE A 10 15.25 11.25 -2.08
CA PHE A 10 16.66 11.00 -1.78
C PHE A 10 17.07 9.60 -2.22
N ALA A 11 18.28 9.47 -2.75
CA ALA A 11 18.97 8.21 -2.94
C ALA A 11 20.19 8.15 -2.02
N TYR A 12 20.28 7.09 -1.22
CA TYR A 12 21.43 6.85 -0.35
C TYR A 12 22.22 5.65 -0.86
N ASP A 13 23.48 5.89 -1.24
CA ASP A 13 24.42 4.84 -1.59
C ASP A 13 25.13 4.37 -0.32
N THR A 14 24.82 3.15 0.11
CA THR A 14 25.40 2.53 1.30
C THR A 14 26.87 2.13 1.12
N THR A 15 27.36 2.03 -0.11
CA THR A 15 28.74 1.65 -0.42
C THR A 15 29.68 2.85 -0.35
N GLU A 16 29.21 3.98 -0.90
CA GLU A 16 29.97 5.23 -0.96
C GLU A 16 29.66 6.19 0.19
N ASP A 17 28.68 5.84 1.05
CA ASP A 17 28.15 6.72 2.11
C ASP A 17 27.69 8.09 1.56
N LYS A 18 27.03 8.07 0.43
CA LYS A 18 26.65 9.27 -0.30
C LYS A 18 25.12 9.42 -0.38
N LEU A 19 24.64 10.62 -0.07
CA LEU A 19 23.25 10.98 -0.20
C LEU A 19 23.07 11.93 -1.39
N GLU A 20 22.23 11.54 -2.34
CA GLU A 20 21.80 12.38 -3.46
C GLU A 20 20.38 12.88 -3.25
N HIS A 21 20.08 14.09 -3.70
CA HIS A 21 18.80 14.75 -3.49
C HIS A 21 18.19 15.21 -4.81
N PHE A 22 16.95 14.78 -5.06
CA PHE A 22 16.20 15.07 -6.28
C PHE A 22 14.97 15.91 -5.92
N LEU A 23 14.89 17.09 -6.51
CA LEU A 23 13.76 18.00 -6.34
C LEU A 23 12.88 18.04 -7.59
N ALA A 24 11.63 18.42 -7.40
CA ALA A 24 10.69 18.61 -8.48
C ALA A 24 11.07 19.84 -9.32
N ASN A 25 10.91 19.71 -10.64
CA ASN A 25 10.90 20.84 -11.56
C ASN A 25 9.71 20.71 -12.50
N ILE A 26 8.71 21.58 -12.32
CA ILE A 26 7.47 21.51 -13.09
C ILE A 26 7.68 21.81 -14.58
N ASN A 27 8.71 22.60 -14.90
CA ASN A 27 9.02 22.99 -16.28
C ASN A 27 9.94 21.99 -16.99
N ASP A 28 10.45 20.99 -16.28
CA ASP A 28 11.36 19.99 -16.81
C ASP A 28 10.83 18.58 -16.52
N GLN A 29 10.41 17.89 -17.57
CA GLN A 29 9.86 16.53 -17.46
C GLN A 29 10.89 15.46 -17.10
N SER A 30 12.18 15.79 -17.13
CA SER A 30 13.25 14.90 -16.66
C SER A 30 13.38 14.85 -15.13
N HIS A 31 12.67 15.70 -14.42
CA HIS A 31 12.62 15.73 -12.95
C HIS A 31 11.36 15.04 -12.41
N ILE A 32 11.33 14.73 -11.11
CA ILE A 32 10.11 14.25 -10.43
C ILE A 32 9.02 15.33 -10.49
N SER A 33 7.77 14.87 -10.39
CA SER A 33 6.60 15.73 -10.60
C SER A 33 6.25 16.63 -9.42
N SER A 34 6.71 16.28 -8.20
CA SER A 34 6.39 16.99 -6.97
C SER A 34 7.41 16.67 -5.87
N ASP A 35 7.61 17.59 -4.93
CA ASP A 35 8.38 17.33 -3.69
C ASP A 35 7.54 16.69 -2.58
N PHE A 36 6.22 16.62 -2.74
CA PHE A 36 5.30 15.97 -1.80
C PHE A 36 5.05 14.53 -2.23
N LEU A 37 5.91 13.62 -1.77
CA LEU A 37 5.92 12.22 -2.17
C LEU A 37 5.27 11.34 -1.10
N LEU A 38 4.58 10.28 -1.54
CA LEU A 38 3.85 9.36 -0.67
C LEU A 38 4.48 7.97 -0.63
N TYR A 39 4.92 7.46 -1.80
CA TYR A 39 5.50 6.12 -1.92
C TYR A 39 6.69 6.13 -2.88
N VAL A 40 7.61 5.21 -2.64
CA VAL A 40 8.69 4.89 -3.56
C VAL A 40 8.85 3.37 -3.63
N MET A 41 9.07 2.84 -4.82
CA MET A 41 9.33 1.41 -5.02
C MET A 41 10.17 1.17 -6.27
N GLU A 42 10.87 0.04 -6.31
CA GLU A 42 11.61 -0.42 -7.48
C GLU A 42 10.83 -1.49 -8.23
N ASP A 43 10.75 -1.38 -9.58
CA ASP A 43 10.21 -2.41 -10.44
C ASP A 43 11.24 -3.52 -10.75
N ARG A 44 10.83 -4.57 -11.49
CA ARG A 44 11.74 -5.67 -11.87
C ARG A 44 12.82 -5.25 -12.86
N ALA A 45 12.64 -4.16 -13.56
CA ALA A 45 13.59 -3.62 -14.54
C ALA A 45 14.57 -2.60 -13.93
N GLY A 46 14.54 -2.40 -12.59
CA GLY A 46 15.35 -1.43 -11.88
C GLY A 46 14.83 0.01 -12.00
N GLY A 47 13.61 0.21 -12.49
CA GLY A 47 12.97 1.53 -12.52
C GLY A 47 12.41 1.90 -11.15
N ILE A 48 12.64 3.15 -10.75
CA ILE A 48 12.14 3.67 -9.47
C ILE A 48 10.83 4.42 -9.69
N TRP A 49 9.78 3.91 -9.08
CA TRP A 49 8.44 4.50 -9.13
C TRP A 49 8.18 5.34 -7.90
N VAL A 50 7.68 6.55 -8.13
CA VAL A 50 7.45 7.52 -7.05
C VAL A 50 6.06 8.10 -7.21
N SER A 51 5.23 7.97 -6.18
CA SER A 51 3.90 8.57 -6.14
C SER A 51 3.91 9.92 -5.45
N SER A 52 3.06 10.84 -5.90
CA SER A 52 2.94 12.17 -5.33
C SER A 52 1.52 12.49 -4.86
N GLU A 53 1.40 13.47 -3.97
CA GLU A 53 0.11 13.92 -3.42
C GLU A 53 -0.81 14.52 -4.49
N TYR A 54 -0.25 15.29 -5.47
CA TYR A 54 -1.06 16.07 -6.41
C TYR A 54 -0.66 15.91 -7.87
N SER A 55 0.49 15.30 -8.15
CA SER A 55 1.10 15.32 -9.50
C SER A 55 1.28 13.94 -10.09
N GLY A 56 0.44 12.96 -9.68
CA GLY A 56 0.42 11.63 -10.25
C GLY A 56 1.65 10.80 -9.90
N LEU A 57 2.19 10.14 -10.88
CA LEU A 57 3.22 9.12 -10.76
C LEU A 57 4.44 9.48 -11.60
N SER A 58 5.63 9.35 -11.05
CA SER A 58 6.88 9.45 -11.78
C SER A 58 7.60 8.10 -11.79
N ARG A 59 8.17 7.73 -12.94
CA ARG A 59 9.09 6.60 -13.05
C ARG A 59 10.47 7.11 -13.48
N ILE A 60 11.47 6.83 -12.67
CA ILE A 60 12.87 7.18 -12.91
C ILE A 60 13.58 5.97 -13.49
N SER A 61 14.21 6.11 -14.65
CA SER A 61 15.07 5.06 -15.22
C SER A 61 16.53 5.37 -14.86
N VAL A 62 17.09 4.58 -13.96
CA VAL A 62 18.49 4.75 -13.50
C VAL A 62 19.50 4.42 -14.61
N LEU A 63 19.13 3.51 -15.53
CA LEU A 63 20.03 3.04 -16.60
C LEU A 63 19.98 3.90 -17.88
N ASN A 64 18.89 4.61 -18.14
CA ASN A 64 18.65 5.31 -19.40
C ASN A 64 18.42 6.83 -19.22
N GLU A 65 18.78 7.37 -18.07
CA GLU A 65 18.70 8.80 -17.74
C GLU A 65 17.37 9.45 -18.19
N GLY A 66 16.27 9.10 -17.50
CA GLY A 66 14.99 9.71 -17.84
C GLY A 66 13.92 9.52 -16.79
N THR A 67 13.01 10.47 -16.73
CA THR A 67 11.82 10.42 -15.89
C THR A 67 10.57 10.40 -16.76
N SER A 68 9.66 9.47 -16.54
CA SER A 68 8.35 9.46 -17.18
C SER A 68 7.28 9.80 -16.14
N ARG A 69 6.33 10.65 -16.52
CA ARG A 69 5.22 11.06 -15.66
C ARG A 69 3.91 10.47 -16.16
N ILE A 70 3.12 9.96 -15.24
CA ILE A 70 1.81 9.35 -15.52
C ILE A 70 0.76 10.06 -14.69
N TYR A 71 -0.32 10.46 -15.34
CA TYR A 71 -1.49 11.08 -14.73
C TYR A 71 -2.70 10.17 -14.95
N PRO A 72 -3.03 9.27 -14.03
CA PRO A 72 -4.06 8.24 -14.26
C PRO A 72 -5.47 8.80 -14.44
N GLU A 73 -5.81 9.87 -13.72
CA GLU A 73 -7.17 10.41 -13.66
C GLU A 73 -7.39 11.61 -14.58
N SER A 74 -6.42 12.52 -14.65
CA SER A 74 -6.55 13.77 -15.39
C SER A 74 -5.17 14.25 -15.85
N ARG A 75 -5.12 14.84 -17.06
CA ARG A 75 -3.89 15.49 -17.58
C ARG A 75 -3.71 16.93 -17.09
N GLU A 76 -4.67 17.44 -16.31
CA GLU A 76 -4.54 18.76 -15.70
C GLU A 76 -3.52 18.73 -14.57
N LEU A 77 -2.59 19.69 -14.58
CA LEU A 77 -1.60 19.84 -13.53
C LEU A 77 -2.28 20.20 -12.21
N PHE A 78 -1.84 19.58 -11.11
CA PHE A 78 -2.39 19.78 -9.77
C PHE A 78 -3.84 19.32 -9.57
N ASP A 79 -4.40 18.54 -10.49
CA ASP A 79 -5.68 17.89 -10.23
C ASP A 79 -5.54 16.88 -9.09
N ARG A 80 -6.25 17.15 -7.99
CA ARG A 80 -6.24 16.27 -6.79
C ARG A 80 -6.76 14.86 -7.06
N SER A 81 -7.42 14.62 -8.18
CA SER A 81 -7.81 13.28 -8.62
C SER A 81 -6.59 12.38 -8.87
N ASN A 82 -5.46 12.99 -9.30
CA ASN A 82 -4.19 12.29 -9.50
C ASN A 82 -3.41 11.98 -8.20
N THR A 83 -3.97 12.22 -7.02
CA THR A 83 -3.34 11.81 -5.77
C THR A 83 -3.24 10.28 -5.71
N ILE A 84 -2.02 9.76 -5.76
CA ILE A 84 -1.75 8.32 -5.66
C ILE A 84 -1.66 7.96 -4.19
N ARG A 85 -2.55 7.09 -3.74
CA ARG A 85 -2.63 6.63 -2.34
C ARG A 85 -1.98 5.28 -2.12
N MET A 86 -1.84 4.50 -3.16
CA MET A 86 -1.22 3.18 -3.10
C MET A 86 -0.44 2.92 -4.39
N LEU A 87 0.72 2.31 -4.23
CA LEU A 87 1.58 1.83 -5.30
C LEU A 87 2.15 0.47 -4.84
N THR A 88 1.91 -0.57 -5.62
CA THR A 88 2.44 -1.90 -5.31
C THR A 88 2.85 -2.65 -6.57
N LYS A 89 3.83 -3.54 -6.42
CA LYS A 89 4.25 -4.48 -7.45
C LYS A 89 3.62 -5.83 -7.19
N MET A 90 2.93 -6.35 -8.19
CA MET A 90 2.31 -7.67 -8.13
C MET A 90 3.32 -8.79 -8.48
N PRO A 91 3.01 -10.06 -8.11
CA PRO A 91 3.89 -11.19 -8.40
C PRO A 91 4.21 -11.39 -9.88
N ASP A 92 3.29 -11.02 -10.79
CA ASP A 92 3.49 -11.05 -12.25
C ASP A 92 4.42 -9.94 -12.77
N GLY A 93 4.72 -8.94 -11.93
CA GLY A 93 5.57 -7.80 -12.23
C GLY A 93 4.83 -6.54 -12.65
N ASP A 94 3.52 -6.59 -12.72
CA ASP A 94 2.70 -5.41 -12.97
C ASP A 94 2.72 -4.46 -11.79
N ILE A 95 2.57 -3.17 -12.10
CA ILE A 95 2.48 -2.10 -11.12
C ILE A 95 1.02 -1.70 -10.96
N TRP A 96 0.51 -1.83 -9.76
CA TRP A 96 -0.86 -1.46 -9.44
C TRP A 96 -0.89 -0.13 -8.68
N VAL A 97 -1.80 0.74 -9.09
CA VAL A 97 -1.90 2.12 -8.65
C VAL A 97 -3.31 2.41 -8.17
N GLY A 98 -3.45 2.74 -6.88
CA GLY A 98 -4.71 3.17 -6.29
C GLY A 98 -4.76 4.67 -6.07
N THR A 99 -5.85 5.31 -6.49
CA THR A 99 -6.00 6.77 -6.39
C THR A 99 -6.91 7.20 -5.23
N ARG A 100 -6.79 8.47 -4.86
CA ARG A 100 -7.69 9.11 -3.90
C ARG A 100 -9.16 9.11 -4.36
N LYS A 101 -9.40 9.15 -5.65
CA LYS A 101 -10.74 9.15 -6.23
C LYS A 101 -11.37 7.76 -6.27
N GLY A 102 -10.56 6.71 -6.04
CA GLY A 102 -11.00 5.31 -6.06
C GLY A 102 -10.78 4.62 -7.40
N GLY A 103 -9.99 5.20 -8.28
CA GLY A 103 -9.53 4.56 -9.50
C GLY A 103 -8.44 3.54 -9.20
N LEU A 104 -8.54 2.38 -9.82
CA LEU A 104 -7.52 1.33 -9.82
C LEU A 104 -6.97 1.18 -11.24
N TYR A 105 -5.65 1.31 -11.36
CA TYR A 105 -4.92 1.26 -12.63
C TYR A 105 -3.81 0.23 -12.54
N THR A 106 -3.53 -0.43 -13.66
CA THR A 106 -2.39 -1.34 -13.78
C THR A 106 -1.50 -0.96 -14.96
N PHE A 107 -0.19 -1.06 -14.75
CA PHE A 107 0.82 -0.76 -15.74
C PHE A 107 1.81 -1.91 -15.83
N ASP A 108 2.26 -2.22 -17.04
CA ASP A 108 3.43 -3.07 -17.23
C ASP A 108 4.75 -2.29 -17.02
N SER A 109 5.88 -2.98 -17.09
CA SER A 109 7.21 -2.36 -16.95
C SER A 109 7.53 -1.31 -18.03
N ASN A 110 6.78 -1.28 -19.14
CA ASN A 110 6.91 -0.32 -20.24
C ASN A 110 5.92 0.83 -20.15
N LEU A 111 5.20 0.96 -19.02
CA LEU A 111 4.17 1.98 -18.76
C LEU A 111 2.91 1.85 -19.61
N HIS A 112 2.67 0.70 -20.24
CA HIS A 112 1.41 0.46 -20.92
C HIS A 112 0.33 0.12 -19.89
N SER A 113 -0.79 0.85 -19.93
CA SER A 113 -1.95 0.55 -19.10
C SER A 113 -2.58 -0.76 -19.58
N LYS A 114 -2.72 -1.72 -18.66
CA LYS A 114 -3.27 -3.06 -18.95
C LYS A 114 -4.75 -3.19 -18.64
N MET A 115 -5.29 -2.38 -17.75
CA MET A 115 -6.63 -2.58 -17.20
C MET A 115 -7.55 -1.41 -17.50
N SER A 116 -8.81 -1.72 -17.79
CA SER A 116 -9.88 -0.75 -17.77
C SER A 116 -10.15 -0.31 -16.32
N ASN A 117 -10.22 0.97 -16.12
CA ASN A 117 -10.43 1.63 -14.85
C ASN A 117 -11.56 1.00 -14.04
N GLN A 118 -11.24 0.39 -12.90
CA GLN A 118 -12.22 0.04 -11.88
C GLN A 118 -12.32 1.20 -10.89
N TYR A 119 -13.55 1.61 -10.56
CA TYR A 119 -13.79 2.66 -9.58
C TYR A 119 -14.50 2.09 -8.35
N PHE A 120 -13.91 2.32 -7.18
CA PHE A 120 -14.38 1.83 -5.89
C PHE A 120 -15.19 2.88 -5.10
N HIS A 121 -15.38 4.08 -5.66
CA HIS A 121 -16.05 5.23 -5.03
C HIS A 121 -15.50 5.60 -3.64
N SER A 122 -14.27 5.19 -3.36
CA SER A 122 -13.56 5.47 -2.11
C SER A 122 -12.05 5.40 -2.36
N ASN A 123 -11.26 6.15 -1.58
CA ASN A 123 -9.81 6.11 -1.68
C ASN A 123 -9.30 4.68 -1.52
N ILE A 124 -8.44 4.22 -2.44
CA ILE A 124 -7.76 2.93 -2.35
C ILE A 124 -6.44 3.14 -1.61
N TYR A 125 -6.26 2.45 -0.48
CA TYR A 125 -5.07 2.57 0.36
C TYR A 125 -4.19 1.33 0.35
N ALA A 126 -4.75 0.16 0.05
CA ALA A 126 -4.00 -1.08 0.00
C ALA A 126 -4.55 -2.02 -1.06
N ILE A 127 -3.66 -2.78 -1.68
CA ILE A 127 -3.99 -3.88 -2.58
C ILE A 127 -3.02 -5.02 -2.30
N ALA A 128 -3.55 -6.23 -2.28
CA ALA A 128 -2.80 -7.46 -2.24
C ALA A 128 -3.48 -8.53 -3.09
N GLU A 129 -2.74 -9.56 -3.42
CA GLU A 129 -3.24 -10.77 -4.09
C GLU A 129 -2.97 -11.95 -3.16
N ASP A 130 -3.97 -12.81 -2.96
CA ASP A 130 -3.77 -14.03 -2.21
C ASP A 130 -3.15 -15.16 -3.06
N ASN A 131 -2.97 -16.35 -2.48
CA ASN A 131 -2.38 -17.48 -3.18
C ASN A 131 -3.32 -18.14 -4.21
N GLN A 132 -4.58 -17.71 -4.28
CA GLN A 132 -5.57 -18.17 -5.26
C GLN A 132 -5.71 -17.18 -6.42
N GLY A 133 -5.01 -16.04 -6.36
CA GLY A 133 -5.10 -14.96 -7.34
C GLY A 133 -6.30 -14.03 -7.10
N GLU A 134 -6.96 -14.13 -5.94
CA GLU A 134 -8.02 -13.19 -5.58
C GLU A 134 -7.46 -11.85 -5.14
N MET A 135 -8.06 -10.79 -5.64
CA MET A 135 -7.66 -9.43 -5.33
C MET A 135 -8.31 -8.93 -4.03
N TRP A 136 -7.48 -8.41 -3.15
CA TRP A 136 -7.86 -7.76 -1.91
C TRP A 136 -7.65 -6.25 -2.04
N VAL A 137 -8.68 -5.45 -1.77
CA VAL A 137 -8.64 -3.99 -1.91
C VAL A 137 -9.11 -3.32 -0.62
N GLY A 138 -8.18 -2.67 0.05
CA GLY A 138 -8.43 -1.87 1.24
C GLY A 138 -8.82 -0.43 0.89
N THR A 139 -9.91 0.05 1.47
CA THR A 139 -10.44 1.38 1.17
C THR A 139 -10.58 2.26 2.42
N ARG A 140 -10.74 3.56 2.18
CA ARG A 140 -11.08 4.51 3.25
C ARG A 140 -12.60 4.61 3.40
N GLY A 141 -13.12 3.99 4.46
CA GLY A 141 -14.52 4.12 4.86
C GLY A 141 -15.49 3.10 4.27
N ASN A 142 -15.10 2.35 3.22
CA ASN A 142 -15.94 1.31 2.63
C ASN A 142 -15.55 -0.11 3.05
N GLY A 143 -14.50 -0.27 3.87
CA GLY A 143 -14.03 -1.57 4.32
C GLY A 143 -13.07 -2.22 3.33
N LEU A 144 -13.10 -3.54 3.28
CA LEU A 144 -12.27 -4.42 2.48
C LEU A 144 -13.10 -5.13 1.40
N LYS A 145 -12.62 -5.09 0.15
CA LYS A 145 -13.17 -5.92 -0.93
C LYS A 145 -12.24 -7.11 -1.18
N VAL A 146 -12.79 -8.31 -1.23
CA VAL A 146 -12.08 -9.55 -1.61
C VAL A 146 -12.86 -10.21 -2.74
N GLY A 147 -12.27 -10.33 -3.92
CA GLY A 147 -13.00 -10.75 -5.09
C GLY A 147 -14.26 -9.89 -5.32
N ASP A 148 -15.42 -10.50 -5.30
CA ASP A 148 -16.70 -9.79 -5.41
C ASP A 148 -17.36 -9.44 -4.06
N SER A 149 -16.79 -9.91 -2.95
CA SER A 149 -17.38 -9.74 -1.61
C SER A 149 -16.83 -8.50 -0.90
N TRP A 150 -17.72 -7.81 -0.17
CA TRP A 150 -17.35 -6.71 0.71
C TRP A 150 -17.43 -7.12 2.17
N TYR A 151 -16.40 -6.79 2.91
CA TYR A 151 -16.30 -6.94 4.36
C TYR A 151 -16.25 -5.57 5.02
N ARG A 152 -17.06 -5.39 6.04
CA ARG A 152 -17.18 -4.12 6.78
C ARG A 152 -17.22 -4.36 8.27
N ASN A 153 -17.00 -3.29 9.01
CA ASN A 153 -17.26 -3.30 10.44
C ASN A 153 -18.76 -3.47 10.70
N GLU A 154 -19.11 -4.46 11.50
CA GLU A 154 -20.46 -4.72 12.00
C GLU A 154 -20.42 -4.77 13.53
N VAL A 155 -20.97 -3.74 14.18
CA VAL A 155 -20.90 -3.58 15.65
C VAL A 155 -21.45 -4.79 16.40
N SER A 156 -22.39 -5.53 15.81
CA SER A 156 -23.00 -6.75 16.38
C SER A 156 -22.19 -8.02 16.15
N ASP A 157 -21.19 -7.99 15.29
CA ASP A 157 -20.35 -9.14 14.96
C ASP A 157 -18.87 -8.86 15.31
N PRO A 158 -18.37 -9.42 16.43
CA PRO A 158 -16.98 -9.23 16.86
C PRO A 158 -15.96 -9.88 15.91
N ALA A 159 -16.40 -10.75 15.00
CA ALA A 159 -15.53 -11.36 13.98
C ALA A 159 -15.56 -10.60 12.64
N SER A 160 -16.31 -9.49 12.53
CA SER A 160 -16.26 -8.59 11.41
C SER A 160 -14.98 -7.71 11.45
N LEU A 161 -14.69 -6.93 10.40
CA LEU A 161 -13.63 -5.93 10.47
C LEU A 161 -13.82 -4.99 11.67
N SER A 162 -12.74 -4.66 12.36
CA SER A 162 -12.78 -3.71 13.49
C SER A 162 -13.03 -2.26 13.03
N GLU A 163 -12.69 -1.94 11.76
CA GLU A 163 -12.81 -0.60 11.21
C GLU A 163 -12.91 -0.64 9.67
N ASN A 164 -13.70 0.29 9.07
CA ASN A 164 -13.86 0.38 7.62
C ASN A 164 -12.74 1.14 6.89
N ASN A 165 -11.77 1.68 7.63
CA ASN A 165 -10.59 2.32 7.06
C ASN A 165 -9.43 1.32 7.00
N VAL A 166 -9.32 0.58 5.90
CA VAL A 166 -8.26 -0.42 5.67
C VAL A 166 -7.09 0.25 4.96
N PHE A 167 -5.95 0.38 5.64
CA PHE A 167 -4.79 1.15 5.16
C PHE A 167 -3.61 0.31 4.70
N SER A 168 -3.50 -0.93 5.17
CA SER A 168 -2.47 -1.86 4.70
C SER A 168 -3.00 -3.28 4.60
N LEU A 169 -2.47 -4.01 3.64
CA LEU A 169 -2.71 -5.43 3.40
C LEU A 169 -1.35 -6.08 3.18
N PHE A 170 -1.10 -7.18 3.84
CA PHE A 170 0.15 -7.90 3.72
C PHE A 170 -0.08 -9.42 3.78
N ARG A 171 0.41 -10.14 2.77
CA ARG A 171 0.42 -11.60 2.74
C ARG A 171 1.78 -12.12 3.19
N ASP A 172 1.81 -12.83 4.30
CA ASP A 172 3.04 -13.40 4.85
C ASP A 172 3.48 -14.68 4.11
N ARG A 173 4.66 -15.20 4.42
CA ARG A 173 5.23 -16.42 3.82
C ARG A 173 4.41 -17.68 4.03
N LYS A 174 3.45 -17.68 4.98
CA LYS A 174 2.51 -18.77 5.25
C LYS A 174 1.14 -18.53 4.61
N ASP A 175 1.07 -17.60 3.65
CA ASP A 175 -0.14 -17.21 2.94
C ASP A 175 -1.28 -16.66 3.83
N ARG A 176 -0.94 -16.12 5.00
CA ARG A 176 -1.89 -15.45 5.87
C ARG A 176 -2.03 -13.99 5.47
N MET A 177 -3.26 -13.50 5.38
CA MET A 177 -3.52 -12.10 5.04
C MET A 177 -3.69 -11.27 6.31
N TRP A 178 -2.73 -10.36 6.53
CA TRP A 178 -2.72 -9.38 7.60
C TRP A 178 -3.33 -8.06 7.12
N ILE A 179 -4.15 -7.45 7.97
CA ILE A 179 -4.90 -6.24 7.63
C ILE A 179 -4.58 -5.17 8.67
N GLY A 180 -4.12 -4.02 8.19
CA GLY A 180 -3.90 -2.86 9.03
C GLY A 180 -5.02 -1.83 8.83
N THR A 181 -5.64 -1.41 9.92
CA THR A 181 -6.74 -0.46 9.90
C THR A 181 -6.38 0.87 10.57
N PHE A 182 -7.11 1.91 10.22
CA PHE A 182 -6.98 3.23 10.85
C PHE A 182 -8.07 3.42 11.90
N GLY A 183 -7.80 2.94 13.10
CA GLY A 183 -8.73 2.97 14.25
C GLY A 183 -8.89 1.61 14.93
N GLY A 184 -8.82 0.53 14.17
CA GLY A 184 -9.04 -0.84 14.64
C GLY A 184 -7.78 -1.66 14.96
N GLY A 185 -6.60 -1.20 14.54
CA GLY A 185 -5.34 -1.92 14.78
C GLY A 185 -4.99 -2.93 13.70
N LEU A 186 -4.37 -4.03 14.12
CA LEU A 186 -3.95 -5.14 13.26
C LEU A 186 -4.96 -6.28 13.32
N GLU A 187 -5.24 -6.88 12.19
CA GLU A 187 -6.17 -8.00 12.05
C GLU A 187 -5.58 -9.11 11.18
N LEU A 188 -6.04 -10.33 11.40
CA LEU A 188 -5.76 -11.48 10.57
C LEU A 188 -7.06 -11.99 9.96
N ALA A 189 -7.10 -12.14 8.63
CA ALA A 189 -8.21 -12.80 7.95
C ALA A 189 -8.10 -14.33 8.12
N GLU A 190 -9.15 -14.93 8.62
CA GLU A 190 -9.27 -16.39 8.78
C GLU A 190 -10.37 -16.91 7.87
N PRO A 191 -10.08 -17.86 6.96
CA PRO A 191 -11.10 -18.42 6.07
C PRO A 191 -12.14 -19.23 6.86
N THR A 192 -13.39 -19.11 6.44
CA THR A 192 -14.52 -19.88 6.97
C THR A 192 -14.91 -21.01 6.00
N THR A 193 -15.67 -21.96 6.48
CA THR A 193 -16.07 -23.14 5.69
C THR A 193 -17.00 -22.82 4.51
N ASP A 194 -17.63 -21.66 4.51
CA ASP A 194 -18.47 -21.16 3.41
C ASP A 194 -17.73 -20.31 2.38
N GLY A 195 -16.37 -20.26 2.47
CA GLY A 195 -15.52 -19.52 1.54
C GLY A 195 -15.47 -18.03 1.79
N LYS A 196 -15.92 -17.57 2.96
CA LYS A 196 -15.80 -16.19 3.42
C LYS A 196 -14.63 -16.04 4.39
N TYR A 197 -14.51 -14.85 4.96
CA TYR A 197 -13.50 -14.53 5.97
C TYR A 197 -14.16 -13.98 7.23
N LYS A 198 -13.58 -14.33 8.38
CA LYS A 198 -13.74 -13.67 9.67
C LYS A 198 -12.40 -13.02 10.04
N PHE A 199 -12.44 -12.06 10.95
CA PHE A 199 -11.27 -11.24 11.27
C PHE A 199 -10.95 -11.38 12.75
N ARG A 200 -9.72 -11.79 13.04
CA ARG A 200 -9.19 -11.87 14.38
C ARG A 200 -8.39 -10.60 14.66
N HIS A 201 -8.69 -9.90 15.74
CA HIS A 201 -8.14 -8.60 16.07
C HIS A 201 -6.96 -8.71 17.03
N PHE A 202 -5.91 -7.90 16.79
CA PHE A 202 -4.71 -7.85 17.61
C PHE A 202 -4.32 -6.39 17.90
N LEU A 203 -3.50 -6.19 18.93
CA LEU A 203 -2.83 -4.94 19.27
C LEU A 203 -3.70 -3.80 19.83
N GLN A 204 -5.01 -3.81 19.67
CA GLN A 204 -5.86 -2.76 20.22
C GLN A 204 -5.77 -2.66 21.74
N GLN A 205 -5.87 -3.81 22.42
CA GLN A 205 -5.93 -3.88 23.89
C GLN A 205 -4.55 -3.87 24.53
N LYS A 206 -3.60 -4.61 23.95
CA LYS A 206 -2.29 -4.88 24.55
C LYS A 206 -1.27 -3.75 24.35
N PHE A 207 -1.35 -3.00 23.24
CA PHE A 207 -0.35 -1.98 22.88
C PHE A 207 -0.95 -0.60 22.58
N GLY A 208 -2.27 -0.43 22.63
CA GLY A 208 -2.94 0.84 22.31
C GLY A 208 -2.80 1.30 20.85
N LEU A 209 -2.20 0.47 20.01
CA LEU A 209 -1.86 0.81 18.63
C LEU A 209 -3.08 0.68 17.73
N ARG A 210 -3.69 1.82 17.40
CA ARG A 210 -4.94 1.85 16.63
C ARG A 210 -4.75 2.13 15.15
N MET A 211 -3.64 2.77 14.76
CA MET A 211 -3.43 3.22 13.38
C MET A 211 -2.26 2.48 12.75
N VAL A 212 -2.56 1.38 12.06
CA VAL A 212 -1.57 0.60 11.31
C VAL A 212 -1.41 1.19 9.92
N ARG A 213 -0.18 1.56 9.56
CA ARG A 213 0.18 2.20 8.29
C ARG A 213 0.80 1.25 7.29
N VAL A 214 1.64 0.36 7.77
CA VAL A 214 2.41 -0.58 6.94
C VAL A 214 2.66 -1.86 7.72
N ILE A 215 2.68 -2.96 7.01
CA ILE A 215 2.99 -4.30 7.53
C ILE A 215 4.00 -4.92 6.58
N GLU A 216 5.09 -5.45 7.11
CA GLU A 216 6.14 -6.11 6.36
C GLU A 216 6.64 -7.34 7.12
N GLU A 217 7.24 -8.30 6.41
CA GLU A 217 7.90 -9.47 7.00
C GLU A 217 9.39 -9.45 6.65
N ASP A 218 10.25 -9.57 7.64
CA ASP A 218 11.70 -9.62 7.42
C ASP A 218 12.19 -11.02 7.03
N ASP A 219 13.48 -11.12 6.73
CA ASP A 219 14.11 -12.39 6.31
C ASP A 219 14.07 -13.48 7.38
N ASN A 220 13.88 -13.12 8.65
CA ASN A 220 13.74 -14.03 9.78
C ASN A 220 12.29 -14.46 10.03
N GLY A 221 11.33 -13.99 9.24
CA GLY A 221 9.90 -14.28 9.40
C GLY A 221 9.24 -13.48 10.53
N MET A 222 9.85 -12.38 10.96
CA MET A 222 9.24 -11.46 11.92
C MET A 222 8.37 -10.46 11.19
N ILE A 223 7.16 -10.24 11.69
CA ILE A 223 6.26 -9.20 11.18
C ILE A 223 6.58 -7.87 11.86
N TRP A 224 6.78 -6.85 11.03
CA TRP A 224 7.01 -5.47 11.42
C TRP A 224 5.76 -4.65 11.11
N VAL A 225 5.22 -3.99 12.10
CA VAL A 225 4.01 -3.17 11.98
C VAL A 225 4.34 -1.73 12.30
N GLY A 226 4.34 -0.88 11.27
CA GLY A 226 4.51 0.56 11.43
C GLY A 226 3.18 1.24 11.75
N THR A 227 3.17 2.03 12.81
CA THR A 227 1.98 2.74 13.30
C THR A 227 2.26 4.22 13.50
N SER A 228 1.25 5.02 13.86
CA SER A 228 1.45 6.43 14.24
C SER A 228 2.18 6.61 15.56
N GLU A 229 2.23 5.58 16.41
CA GLU A 229 2.85 5.63 17.74
C GLU A 229 4.22 4.95 17.80
N GLY A 230 4.65 4.28 16.72
CA GLY A 230 5.93 3.59 16.65
C GLY A 230 5.87 2.30 15.83
N VAL A 231 6.80 1.40 16.07
CA VAL A 231 6.93 0.12 15.39
C VAL A 231 6.76 -1.03 16.36
N CYS A 232 5.89 -1.98 16.02
CA CYS A 232 5.79 -3.28 16.70
C CYS A 232 6.46 -4.37 15.88
N ILE A 233 7.15 -5.29 16.55
CA ILE A 233 7.80 -6.44 15.91
C ILE A 233 7.38 -7.69 16.68
N PHE A 234 6.96 -8.73 15.96
CA PHE A 234 6.57 -10.00 16.58
C PHE A 234 6.75 -11.18 15.63
N HIS A 235 6.87 -12.37 16.21
CA HIS A 235 6.75 -13.61 15.43
C HIS A 235 5.27 -13.96 15.26
N PRO A 236 4.76 -14.11 14.02
CA PRO A 236 3.34 -14.24 13.77
C PRO A 236 2.70 -15.46 14.46
N ASP A 237 3.38 -16.61 14.49
CA ASP A 237 2.85 -17.80 15.17
C ASP A 237 2.74 -17.62 16.69
N SER A 238 3.67 -16.87 17.30
CA SER A 238 3.62 -16.57 18.73
C SER A 238 2.45 -15.64 19.05
N LEU A 239 2.25 -14.60 18.22
CA LEU A 239 1.11 -13.70 18.40
C LEU A 239 -0.23 -14.43 18.27
N ILE A 240 -0.35 -15.35 17.29
CA ILE A 240 -1.56 -16.14 17.08
C ILE A 240 -1.80 -17.12 18.24
N ALA A 241 -0.72 -17.71 18.79
CA ALA A 241 -0.82 -18.66 19.91
C ALA A 241 -1.14 -17.97 21.25
N ASP A 242 -0.60 -16.76 21.50
CA ASP A 242 -0.80 -16.00 22.74
C ASP A 242 -2.16 -15.30 22.85
N SER A 243 -2.94 -15.29 21.79
CA SER A 243 -4.21 -14.58 21.77
C SER A 243 -5.36 -15.47 22.19
N ASP A 244 -5.39 -15.90 23.45
CA ASP A 244 -6.59 -16.41 24.13
C ASP A 244 -7.55 -15.28 24.57
N ASP A 245 -7.25 -14.04 24.23
CA ASP A 245 -8.08 -12.86 24.54
C ASP A 245 -8.83 -12.36 23.29
N TYR A 246 -10.09 -12.74 23.21
CA TYR A 246 -11.12 -12.09 22.39
C TYR A 246 -11.60 -10.82 23.07
#